data_dcaa8103651dfa07594447414c66e7d2
#
_entry.id   dcaa8103651dfa07594447414c66e7d2
#
_cell.length_a   1.000
_cell.length_b   1.000
_cell.length_c   1.000
_cell.angle_alpha   90.00
_cell.angle_beta   90.00
_cell.angle_gamma   90.00
#
_symmetry.space_group_name_H-M   'P 1'
#
loop_
_entity.id
_entity.type
_entity.pdbx_description
1 polymer ?
#
loop_
_entity_poly.entity_id
_entity_poly.type
_entity_poly.pdbx_seq_one_letter_code
_entity_poly.pdbx_strand_id
1 'polypeptide(L)'
;MLKKLFSRLGEYKRSALISPIFIGIEVIFEMLIPTLMAVIIDSGLNGNDGKGDMKFIVIMGLATFGVAMLSLLCGIQASKYASYASAGFAKNLRKDLFSKIQSFSFTNIDKFSTAGLITRFTTDVNNIQNSFQMLIRGFVRAPLMMCVAIFMSFMISPKLSMIFIVAVLFLGSFLVFVIFKVHPIFTAAIKKYDDINSSLQENINGIRVVKAYIREKYETNKFKKATENLKNMLLKGERIIIFVSPVMQITVFGCILLLSWFGAKMIVVNELTTGQLTSLFAYTTNILMSLLMLAMMLVNIVFSRASGDRIVMVLDEEPSIKNPENGITEVKDGSIVFKSVDFSYSNNPDVLNLTKINLEIKSGETIGIIGGTGSAKSALVQLIPRLYDVLDGELLVGGVNVKDYDIKTLRDNVAMVLQKNVLFSGTIKDNLRWGNENATDEEMEHACKLAQADEFIQKFPKKYDTRIERGGANVSGGQRQRLCIARALLKSPKILILDDSTSAVDTKTDKLIREAFKNELPHITKIIIGQRVSSIKDSDKILVLEDGVITAAGTHDELLKTSKVYREVYESQTEGSDK
;
A
#
# COMPACT_ATOMS: atom_id res chain seq x y z
N MET A 1 -15.48 7.16 -6.27
CA MET A 1 -14.73 6.63 -5.14
C MET A 1 -15.62 5.94 -4.09
N LEU A 2 -16.45 6.64 -3.30
CA LEU A 2 -17.21 6.05 -2.16
C LEU A 2 -18.08 4.85 -2.57
N LYS A 3 -18.84 4.93 -3.66
CA LYS A 3 -19.66 3.82 -4.15
C LYS A 3 -18.83 2.55 -4.42
N LYS A 4 -17.63 2.69 -5.00
CA LYS A 4 -16.72 1.57 -5.27
C LYS A 4 -16.15 0.97 -3.99
N LEU A 5 -15.79 1.81 -3.00
CA LEU A 5 -15.30 1.33 -1.72
C LEU A 5 -16.41 0.62 -0.93
N PHE A 6 -17.60 1.23 -0.81
CA PHE A 6 -18.72 0.64 -0.08
C PHE A 6 -19.26 -0.65 -0.71
N SER A 7 -19.09 -0.87 -2.01
CA SER A 7 -19.44 -2.16 -2.63
C SER A 7 -18.61 -3.32 -2.05
N ARG A 8 -17.44 -3.05 -1.48
CA ARG A 8 -16.53 -4.03 -0.86
C ARG A 8 -16.89 -4.42 0.59
N LEU A 9 -17.95 -3.85 1.14
CA LEU A 9 -18.48 -4.28 2.43
C LEU A 9 -18.91 -5.76 2.44
N GLY A 10 -19.40 -6.27 1.30
CA GLY A 10 -19.75 -7.68 1.16
C GLY A 10 -20.68 -8.18 2.27
N GLU A 11 -20.25 -9.21 2.97
CA GLU A 11 -20.96 -9.85 4.10
C GLU A 11 -21.17 -8.93 5.32
N TYR A 12 -20.34 -7.87 5.46
CA TYR A 12 -20.38 -6.96 6.61
C TYR A 12 -21.42 -5.84 6.51
N LYS A 13 -22.18 -5.75 5.41
CA LYS A 13 -23.24 -4.74 5.21
C LYS A 13 -24.29 -4.75 6.31
N ARG A 14 -24.69 -5.94 6.77
CA ARG A 14 -25.68 -6.06 7.86
C ARG A 14 -25.17 -5.43 9.15
N SER A 15 -23.94 -5.73 9.53
CA SER A 15 -23.33 -5.15 10.74
C SER A 15 -23.15 -3.64 10.63
N ALA A 16 -22.81 -3.12 9.45
CA ALA A 16 -22.70 -1.70 9.20
C ALA A 16 -24.04 -0.95 9.32
N LEU A 17 -25.18 -1.62 9.06
CA LEU A 17 -26.53 -1.06 9.23
C LEU A 17 -27.07 -1.22 10.65
N ILE A 18 -26.70 -2.29 11.35
CA ILE A 18 -27.14 -2.55 12.74
C ILE A 18 -26.52 -1.55 13.71
N SER A 19 -25.25 -1.18 13.53
CA SER A 19 -24.56 -0.23 14.41
C SER A 19 -25.30 1.13 14.53
N PRO A 20 -25.67 1.82 13.45
CA PRO A 20 -26.48 3.05 13.52
C PRO A 20 -27.81 2.91 14.26
N ILE A 21 -28.47 1.76 14.16
CA ILE A 21 -29.74 1.50 14.86
C ILE A 21 -29.51 1.49 16.38
N PHE A 22 -28.50 0.74 16.85
CA PHE A 22 -28.14 0.74 18.26
C PHE A 22 -27.71 2.12 18.78
N ILE A 23 -27.01 2.91 17.95
CA ILE A 23 -26.65 4.29 18.27
C ILE A 23 -27.91 5.15 18.42
N GLY A 24 -28.89 4.98 17.54
CA GLY A 24 -30.16 5.70 17.64
C GLY A 24 -30.87 5.42 18.97
N ILE A 25 -30.96 4.17 19.38
CA ILE A 25 -31.54 3.73 20.64
C ILE A 25 -30.72 4.25 21.84
N GLU A 26 -29.40 4.14 21.78
CA GLU A 26 -28.44 4.66 22.77
C GLU A 26 -28.69 6.15 23.02
N VAL A 27 -28.76 6.97 21.97
CA VAL A 27 -28.96 8.42 22.04
C VAL A 27 -30.32 8.77 22.65
N ILE A 28 -31.37 8.03 22.30
CA ILE A 28 -32.71 8.26 22.89
C ILE A 28 -32.68 8.03 24.40
N PHE A 29 -32.10 6.90 24.85
CA PHE A 29 -31.97 6.62 26.28
C PHE A 29 -31.09 7.65 26.98
N GLU A 30 -29.97 8.06 26.38
CA GLU A 30 -29.06 9.07 26.93
C GLU A 30 -29.76 10.42 27.10
N MET A 31 -30.61 10.83 26.15
CA MET A 31 -31.35 12.08 26.21
C MET A 31 -32.55 12.05 27.13
N LEU A 32 -33.02 10.87 27.56
CA LEU A 32 -34.05 10.74 28.58
C LEU A 32 -33.51 11.00 30.02
N ILE A 33 -32.23 10.78 30.26
CA ILE A 33 -31.62 10.93 31.59
C ILE A 33 -31.81 12.34 32.17
N PRO A 34 -31.51 13.45 31.45
CA PRO A 34 -31.79 14.80 31.97
C PRO A 34 -33.26 15.04 32.30
N THR A 35 -34.19 14.49 31.51
CA THR A 35 -35.62 14.62 31.78
C THR A 35 -36.03 13.88 33.06
N LEU A 36 -35.53 12.65 33.28
CA LEU A 36 -35.77 11.90 34.50
C LEU A 36 -35.17 12.61 35.74
N MET A 37 -34.00 13.23 35.58
CA MET A 37 -33.39 14.05 36.62
C MET A 37 -34.28 15.26 36.97
N ALA A 38 -34.92 15.90 35.96
CA ALA A 38 -35.89 16.97 36.21
C ALA A 38 -37.04 16.47 37.06
N VAL A 39 -37.61 15.31 36.75
CA VAL A 39 -38.71 14.71 37.52
C VAL A 39 -38.29 14.39 38.96
N ILE A 40 -37.06 13.92 39.18
CA ILE A 40 -36.52 13.69 40.53
C ILE A 40 -36.44 15.00 41.32
N ILE A 41 -35.98 16.08 40.68
CA ILE A 41 -35.87 17.39 41.33
C ILE A 41 -37.27 17.97 41.64
N ASP A 42 -38.14 17.95 40.66
CA ASP A 42 -39.43 18.62 40.77
C ASP A 42 -40.41 17.89 41.69
N SER A 43 -40.58 16.57 41.50
CA SER A 43 -41.55 15.78 42.27
C SER A 43 -40.93 15.09 43.47
N GLY A 44 -39.63 14.79 43.45
CA GLY A 44 -38.94 14.10 44.53
C GLY A 44 -38.40 15.03 45.61
N LEU A 45 -37.70 16.10 45.24
CA LEU A 45 -37.09 17.03 46.18
C LEU A 45 -38.05 18.14 46.61
N ASN A 46 -38.74 18.76 45.64
CA ASN A 46 -39.65 19.88 45.93
C ASN A 46 -41.02 19.42 46.43
N GLY A 47 -41.52 18.22 46.03
CA GLY A 47 -42.78 17.63 46.45
C GLY A 47 -44.02 18.56 46.29
N ASN A 48 -45.26 18.04 46.44
CA ASN A 48 -46.45 18.86 46.30
C ASN A 48 -46.65 19.85 47.48
N ASP A 49 -46.02 19.60 48.65
CA ASP A 49 -46.11 20.41 49.84
C ASP A 49 -44.78 20.92 50.39
N GLY A 50 -43.72 20.95 49.54
CA GLY A 50 -42.34 21.32 49.91
C GLY A 50 -41.65 20.29 50.80
N LYS A 51 -42.22 19.09 50.96
CA LYS A 51 -41.59 17.94 51.65
C LYS A 51 -41.15 16.93 50.62
N GLY A 52 -39.86 16.64 50.59
CA GLY A 52 -39.27 15.63 49.67
C GLY A 52 -39.82 14.22 49.95
N ASP A 53 -40.11 13.47 48.90
CA ASP A 53 -40.50 12.04 48.98
C ASP A 53 -39.28 11.15 48.66
N MET A 54 -38.65 10.64 49.73
CA MET A 54 -37.47 9.76 49.61
C MET A 54 -37.78 8.46 48.84
N LYS A 55 -39.00 7.92 48.97
CA LYS A 55 -39.37 6.70 48.22
C LYS A 55 -39.43 6.97 46.72
N PHE A 56 -40.04 8.09 46.35
CA PHE A 56 -40.10 8.52 44.95
C PHE A 56 -38.69 8.75 44.36
N ILE A 57 -37.80 9.43 45.11
CA ILE A 57 -36.41 9.67 44.70
C ILE A 57 -35.67 8.34 44.44
N VAL A 58 -35.80 7.38 45.36
CA VAL A 58 -35.15 6.07 45.21
C VAL A 58 -35.69 5.31 43.99
N ILE A 59 -37.01 5.29 43.79
CA ILE A 59 -37.63 4.60 42.65
C ILE A 59 -37.18 5.24 41.33
N MET A 60 -37.27 6.55 41.21
CA MET A 60 -36.88 7.28 40.02
C MET A 60 -35.35 7.24 39.79
N GLY A 61 -34.57 7.23 40.86
CA GLY A 61 -33.11 7.02 40.79
C GLY A 61 -32.76 5.63 40.22
N LEU A 62 -33.45 4.59 40.69
CA LEU A 62 -33.30 3.24 40.14
C LEU A 62 -33.77 3.16 38.68
N ALA A 63 -34.87 3.84 38.33
CA ALA A 63 -35.31 3.93 36.92
C ALA A 63 -34.27 4.63 36.02
N THR A 64 -33.72 5.75 36.48
CA THR A 64 -32.66 6.49 35.77
C THR A 64 -31.41 5.63 35.61
N PHE A 65 -30.99 4.89 36.65
CA PHE A 65 -29.90 3.92 36.56
C PHE A 65 -30.21 2.81 35.55
N GLY A 66 -31.45 2.29 35.54
CA GLY A 66 -31.90 1.30 34.56
C GLY A 66 -31.78 1.80 33.11
N VAL A 67 -32.22 3.04 32.84
CA VAL A 67 -32.12 3.70 31.55
C VAL A 67 -30.64 3.89 31.15
N ALA A 68 -29.80 4.31 32.09
CA ALA A 68 -28.35 4.45 31.83
C ALA A 68 -27.70 3.11 31.50
N MET A 69 -28.10 2.01 32.20
CA MET A 69 -27.61 0.66 31.89
C MET A 69 -28.08 0.19 30.51
N LEU A 70 -29.30 0.48 30.10
CA LEU A 70 -29.81 0.18 28.76
C LEU A 70 -29.05 0.97 27.69
N SER A 71 -28.79 2.26 27.93
CA SER A 71 -27.94 3.08 27.04
C SER A 71 -26.54 2.48 26.89
N LEU A 72 -25.90 2.08 28.01
CA LEU A 72 -24.58 1.43 27.99
C LEU A 72 -24.60 0.14 27.18
N LEU A 73 -25.58 -0.73 27.35
CA LEU A 73 -25.70 -1.97 26.60
C LEU A 73 -25.85 -1.70 25.08
N CYS A 74 -26.68 -0.73 24.71
CA CYS A 74 -26.82 -0.30 23.32
C CYS A 74 -25.51 0.24 22.76
N GLY A 75 -24.77 1.05 23.52
CA GLY A 75 -23.46 1.60 23.13
C GLY A 75 -22.40 0.51 22.93
N ILE A 76 -22.39 -0.52 23.79
CA ILE A 76 -21.53 -1.68 23.64
C ILE A 76 -21.85 -2.44 22.34
N GLN A 77 -23.13 -2.71 22.06
CA GLN A 77 -23.53 -3.40 20.84
C GLN A 77 -23.22 -2.56 19.59
N ALA A 78 -23.54 -1.27 19.62
CA ALA A 78 -23.20 -0.34 18.55
C ALA A 78 -21.70 -0.36 18.22
N SER A 79 -20.85 -0.30 19.26
CA SER A 79 -19.40 -0.34 19.15
C SER A 79 -18.90 -1.66 18.58
N LYS A 80 -19.44 -2.78 19.05
CA LYS A 80 -19.12 -4.14 18.58
C LYS A 80 -19.41 -4.30 17.09
N TYR A 81 -20.63 -3.93 16.64
CA TYR A 81 -21.01 -4.03 15.24
C TYR A 81 -20.23 -3.06 14.36
N ALA A 82 -19.93 -1.85 14.83
CA ALA A 82 -19.09 -0.90 14.10
C ALA A 82 -17.67 -1.40 13.91
N SER A 83 -17.05 -1.93 14.96
CA SER A 83 -15.68 -2.49 14.89
C SER A 83 -15.62 -3.73 14.00
N TYR A 84 -16.60 -4.62 14.11
CA TYR A 84 -16.71 -5.81 13.26
C TYR A 84 -16.88 -5.44 11.78
N ALA A 85 -17.75 -4.47 11.47
CA ALA A 85 -17.98 -3.99 10.12
C ALA A 85 -16.74 -3.32 9.53
N SER A 86 -16.05 -2.45 10.30
CA SER A 86 -14.88 -1.73 9.82
C SER A 86 -13.67 -2.65 9.62
N ALA A 87 -13.43 -3.60 10.54
CA ALA A 87 -12.37 -4.60 10.39
C ALA A 87 -12.63 -5.54 9.21
N GLY A 88 -13.87 -6.00 9.03
CA GLY A 88 -14.27 -6.82 7.90
C GLY A 88 -14.16 -6.09 6.57
N PHE A 89 -14.52 -4.82 6.53
CA PHE A 89 -14.33 -3.97 5.35
C PHE A 89 -12.85 -3.84 4.99
N ALA A 90 -11.98 -3.58 5.95
CA ALA A 90 -10.53 -3.52 5.74
C ALA A 90 -9.94 -4.86 5.28
N LYS A 91 -10.42 -5.99 5.82
CA LYS A 91 -10.08 -7.36 5.36
C LYS A 91 -10.39 -7.51 3.87
N ASN A 92 -11.61 -7.15 3.45
CA ASN A 92 -12.03 -7.27 2.05
C ASN A 92 -11.21 -6.35 1.13
N LEU A 93 -10.96 -5.11 1.54
CA LEU A 93 -10.09 -4.19 0.78
C LEU A 93 -8.67 -4.76 0.59
N ARG A 94 -8.07 -5.31 1.64
CA ARG A 94 -6.74 -5.94 1.54
C ARG A 94 -6.76 -7.15 0.61
N LYS A 95 -7.79 -8.00 0.71
CA LYS A 95 -7.96 -9.15 -0.17
C LYS A 95 -8.04 -8.72 -1.63
N ASP A 96 -8.91 -7.73 -1.93
CA ASP A 96 -9.12 -7.27 -3.30
C ASP A 96 -7.86 -6.56 -3.87
N LEU A 97 -7.20 -5.73 -3.06
CA LEU A 97 -5.92 -5.11 -3.43
C LEU A 97 -4.86 -6.17 -3.73
N PHE A 98 -4.74 -7.20 -2.86
CA PHE A 98 -3.76 -8.26 -3.07
C PHE A 98 -4.03 -9.03 -4.36
N SER A 99 -5.28 -9.47 -4.57
CA SER A 99 -5.68 -10.17 -5.80
C SER A 99 -5.42 -9.32 -7.04
N LYS A 100 -5.70 -8.00 -6.95
CA LYS A 100 -5.48 -7.08 -8.06
C LYS A 100 -3.99 -6.92 -8.38
N ILE A 101 -3.14 -6.76 -7.36
CA ILE A 101 -1.68 -6.64 -7.56
C ILE A 101 -1.08 -7.94 -8.10
N GLN A 102 -1.59 -9.11 -7.70
CA GLN A 102 -1.15 -10.38 -8.29
C GLN A 102 -1.48 -10.51 -9.79
N SER A 103 -2.49 -9.78 -10.28
CA SER A 103 -2.83 -9.74 -11.70
C SER A 103 -2.01 -8.72 -12.51
N PHE A 104 -1.18 -7.88 -11.87
CA PHE A 104 -0.43 -6.84 -12.53
C PHE A 104 0.74 -7.40 -13.36
N SER A 105 1.00 -6.76 -14.48
CA SER A 105 2.25 -6.92 -15.24
C SER A 105 3.38 -6.10 -14.62
N PHE A 106 4.60 -6.29 -15.10
CA PHE A 106 5.74 -5.50 -14.64
C PHE A 106 5.53 -4.01 -14.87
N THR A 107 4.98 -3.60 -16.01
CA THR A 107 4.65 -2.20 -16.31
C THR A 107 3.75 -1.56 -15.25
N ASN A 108 2.72 -2.29 -14.76
CA ASN A 108 1.85 -1.79 -13.69
C ASN A 108 2.60 -1.67 -12.36
N ILE A 109 3.47 -2.65 -12.03
CA ILE A 109 4.28 -2.63 -10.80
C ILE A 109 5.26 -1.46 -10.81
N ASP A 110 5.92 -1.20 -11.93
CA ASP A 110 6.84 -0.08 -12.10
C ASP A 110 6.14 1.27 -11.91
N LYS A 111 4.91 1.41 -12.44
CA LYS A 111 4.07 2.62 -12.28
C LYS A 111 3.79 2.95 -10.82
N PHE A 112 3.51 1.95 -9.97
CA PHE A 112 3.07 2.17 -8.59
C PHE A 112 4.20 2.16 -7.57
N SER A 113 5.36 1.66 -7.86
CA SER A 113 6.47 1.31 -6.98
C SER A 113 6.08 0.36 -5.82
N THR A 114 6.99 -0.49 -5.41
CA THR A 114 6.74 -1.45 -4.30
C THR A 114 6.44 -0.75 -2.98
N ALA A 115 7.18 0.31 -2.66
CA ALA A 115 6.96 1.09 -1.43
C ALA A 115 5.58 1.75 -1.41
N GLY A 116 5.16 2.31 -2.55
CA GLY A 116 3.84 2.89 -2.73
C GLY A 116 2.72 1.87 -2.56
N LEU A 117 2.87 0.65 -3.08
CA LEU A 117 1.91 -0.43 -2.89
C LEU A 117 1.81 -0.85 -1.42
N ILE A 118 2.94 -1.02 -0.72
CA ILE A 118 2.95 -1.36 0.71
C ILE A 118 2.20 -0.30 1.53
N THR A 119 2.41 1.00 1.27
CA THR A 119 1.70 2.08 1.95
C THR A 119 0.18 1.97 1.77
N ARG A 120 -0.30 1.56 0.58
CA ARG A 120 -1.73 1.36 0.33
C ARG A 120 -2.31 0.20 1.15
N PHE A 121 -1.56 -0.90 1.31
CA PHE A 121 -1.99 -2.03 2.15
C PHE A 121 -2.05 -1.72 3.64
N THR A 122 -1.17 -0.86 4.10
CA THR A 122 -1.00 -0.55 5.54
C THR A 122 -1.72 0.74 5.90
N THR A 123 -1.10 1.87 5.65
CA THR A 123 -1.56 3.17 6.11
C THR A 123 -2.90 3.57 5.46
N ASP A 124 -3.03 3.43 4.13
CA ASP A 124 -4.24 3.89 3.44
C ASP A 124 -5.46 3.04 3.81
N VAL A 125 -5.32 1.71 3.88
CA VAL A 125 -6.43 0.84 4.32
C VAL A 125 -6.80 1.12 5.77
N ASN A 126 -5.82 1.37 6.68
CA ASN A 126 -6.11 1.72 8.07
C ASN A 126 -6.83 3.07 8.17
N ASN A 127 -6.43 4.08 7.41
CA ASN A 127 -7.10 5.38 7.36
C ASN A 127 -8.56 5.23 6.91
N ILE A 128 -8.82 4.45 5.88
CA ILE A 128 -10.17 4.16 5.39
C ILE A 128 -10.98 3.36 6.41
N GLN A 129 -10.38 2.37 7.07
CA GLN A 129 -11.02 1.60 8.15
C GLN A 129 -11.48 2.49 9.28
N ASN A 130 -10.60 3.35 9.79
CA ASN A 130 -10.90 4.28 10.89
C ASN A 130 -11.97 5.30 10.49
N SER A 131 -11.86 5.85 9.29
CA SER A 131 -12.86 6.80 8.78
C SER A 131 -14.22 6.16 8.56
N PHE A 132 -14.26 4.91 8.08
CA PHE A 132 -15.49 4.16 7.95
C PHE A 132 -16.12 3.88 9.33
N GLN A 133 -15.33 3.50 10.32
CA GLN A 133 -15.82 3.30 11.70
C GLN A 133 -16.37 4.60 12.28
N MET A 134 -15.67 5.73 12.09
CA MET A 134 -16.15 7.05 12.49
C MET A 134 -17.47 7.43 11.79
N LEU A 135 -17.58 7.12 10.49
CA LEU A 135 -18.76 7.44 9.72
C LEU A 135 -20.00 6.69 10.21
N ILE A 136 -19.92 5.37 10.40
CA ILE A 136 -21.07 4.55 10.81
C ILE A 136 -21.45 4.76 12.28
N ARG A 137 -20.51 5.21 13.13
CA ARG A 137 -20.75 5.44 14.56
C ARG A 137 -20.95 6.92 14.88
N GLY A 138 -19.96 7.73 14.61
CA GLY A 138 -19.93 9.11 15.09
C GLY A 138 -20.75 10.06 14.25
N PHE A 139 -20.73 9.90 12.90
CA PHE A 139 -21.51 10.76 12.01
C PHE A 139 -23.02 10.52 12.12
N VAL A 140 -23.42 9.37 12.64
CA VAL A 140 -24.82 9.09 12.99
C VAL A 140 -25.15 9.64 14.38
N ARG A 141 -24.26 9.39 15.37
CA ARG A 141 -24.50 9.80 16.77
C ARG A 141 -24.61 11.33 16.94
N ALA A 142 -23.66 12.08 16.38
CA ALA A 142 -23.59 13.51 16.66
C ALA A 142 -24.80 14.32 16.12
N PRO A 143 -25.23 14.15 14.83
CA PRO A 143 -26.46 14.84 14.38
C PRO A 143 -27.69 14.40 15.13
N LEU A 144 -27.80 13.07 15.40
CA LEU A 144 -28.98 12.55 16.10
C LEU A 144 -29.06 13.06 17.51
N MET A 145 -27.93 13.09 18.24
CA MET A 145 -27.83 13.63 19.59
C MET A 145 -28.22 15.12 19.63
N MET A 146 -27.73 15.91 18.67
CA MET A 146 -28.09 17.32 18.54
C MET A 146 -29.58 17.50 18.25
N CYS A 147 -30.14 16.76 17.29
CA CYS A 147 -31.57 16.86 16.95
C CYS A 147 -32.48 16.44 18.11
N VAL A 148 -32.18 15.32 18.78
CA VAL A 148 -32.97 14.83 19.90
C VAL A 148 -32.87 15.79 21.09
N ALA A 149 -31.68 16.32 21.41
CA ALA A 149 -31.50 17.28 22.48
C ALA A 149 -32.26 18.61 22.22
N ILE A 150 -32.22 19.12 20.97
CA ILE A 150 -33.00 20.30 20.58
C ILE A 150 -34.50 20.01 20.68
N PHE A 151 -34.95 18.84 20.21
CA PHE A 151 -36.35 18.42 20.27
C PHE A 151 -36.85 18.34 21.74
N MET A 152 -36.08 17.65 22.61
CA MET A 152 -36.41 17.55 24.05
C MET A 152 -36.44 18.93 24.73
N SER A 153 -35.49 19.81 24.37
CA SER A 153 -35.50 21.19 24.87
C SER A 153 -36.74 21.96 24.41
N PHE A 154 -37.18 21.75 23.16
CA PHE A 154 -38.37 22.41 22.63
C PHE A 154 -39.66 21.94 23.32
N MET A 155 -39.71 20.66 23.72
CA MET A 155 -40.80 20.11 24.51
C MET A 155 -40.92 20.75 25.93
N ILE A 156 -39.77 21.16 26.51
CA ILE A 156 -39.74 21.83 27.82
C ILE A 156 -40.16 23.30 27.69
N SER A 157 -39.49 24.06 26.82
CA SER A 157 -39.80 25.48 26.61
C SER A 157 -39.37 25.94 25.21
N PRO A 158 -40.31 26.17 24.26
CA PRO A 158 -40.00 26.71 22.95
C PRO A 158 -39.25 28.06 23.00
N LYS A 159 -39.60 28.94 23.95
CA LYS A 159 -38.95 30.25 24.10
C LYS A 159 -37.46 30.13 24.42
N LEU A 160 -37.09 29.25 25.37
CA LEU A 160 -35.69 29.05 25.78
C LEU A 160 -34.91 28.26 24.75
N SER A 161 -35.54 27.36 24.00
CA SER A 161 -34.89 26.55 22.96
C SER A 161 -34.38 27.38 21.79
N MET A 162 -34.91 28.58 21.54
CA MET A 162 -34.37 29.51 20.54
C MET A 162 -32.92 29.90 20.84
N ILE A 163 -32.51 29.91 22.12
CA ILE A 163 -31.12 30.18 22.51
C ILE A 163 -30.18 29.14 21.87
N PHE A 164 -30.58 27.86 21.85
CA PHE A 164 -29.78 26.79 21.25
C PHE A 164 -29.65 26.92 19.73
N ILE A 165 -30.74 27.33 19.05
CA ILE A 165 -30.72 27.55 17.60
C ILE A 165 -29.71 28.65 17.24
N VAL A 166 -29.77 29.77 17.98
CA VAL A 166 -28.81 30.88 17.79
C VAL A 166 -27.37 30.43 18.08
N ALA A 167 -27.17 29.69 19.18
CA ALA A 167 -25.85 29.18 19.56
C ALA A 167 -25.29 28.19 18.53
N VAL A 168 -26.10 27.27 17.98
CA VAL A 168 -25.70 26.32 16.93
C VAL A 168 -25.35 27.06 15.65
N LEU A 169 -26.12 28.04 15.24
CA LEU A 169 -25.82 28.86 14.05
C LEU A 169 -24.53 29.67 14.24
N PHE A 170 -24.36 30.30 15.42
CA PHE A 170 -23.15 31.07 15.74
C PHE A 170 -21.89 30.16 15.74
N LEU A 171 -21.90 29.10 16.55
CA LEU A 171 -20.77 28.20 16.68
C LEU A 171 -20.55 27.43 15.39
N GLY A 172 -21.59 27.00 14.69
CA GLY A 172 -21.52 26.32 13.42
C GLY A 172 -20.84 27.18 12.33
N SER A 173 -21.26 28.45 12.20
CA SER A 173 -20.63 29.39 11.24
C SER A 173 -19.17 29.66 11.58
N PHE A 174 -18.86 29.78 12.87
CA PHE A 174 -17.48 29.94 13.34
C PHE A 174 -16.61 28.70 13.00
N LEU A 175 -17.10 27.49 13.26
CA LEU A 175 -16.38 26.24 12.94
C LEU A 175 -16.17 26.09 11.43
N VAL A 176 -17.16 26.40 10.62
CA VAL A 176 -17.05 26.41 9.16
C VAL A 176 -15.97 27.40 8.71
N PHE A 177 -15.97 28.62 9.26
CA PHE A 177 -14.93 29.61 8.99
C PHE A 177 -13.53 29.09 9.35
N VAL A 178 -13.37 28.47 10.53
CA VAL A 178 -12.09 27.89 10.97
C VAL A 178 -11.64 26.80 9.99
N ILE A 179 -12.53 25.87 9.60
CA ILE A 179 -12.21 24.79 8.67
C ILE A 179 -11.69 25.36 7.33
N PHE A 180 -12.40 26.34 6.75
CA PHE A 180 -11.98 26.95 5.48
C PHE A 180 -10.62 27.67 5.57
N LYS A 181 -10.30 28.30 6.71
CA LYS A 181 -9.01 29.00 6.90
C LYS A 181 -7.86 28.04 7.22
N VAL A 182 -8.12 26.97 7.95
CA VAL A 182 -7.09 26.03 8.43
C VAL A 182 -6.75 24.98 7.37
N HIS A 183 -7.72 24.53 6.59
CA HIS A 183 -7.53 23.48 5.57
C HIS A 183 -6.37 23.76 4.59
N PRO A 184 -6.26 24.95 3.93
CA PRO A 184 -5.16 25.20 2.99
C PRO A 184 -3.80 25.24 3.70
N ILE A 185 -3.75 25.70 4.97
CA ILE A 185 -2.51 25.77 5.75
C ILE A 185 -2.00 24.35 6.04
N PHE A 186 -2.88 23.45 6.50
CA PHE A 186 -2.51 22.06 6.79
C PHE A 186 -2.16 21.29 5.52
N THR A 187 -2.87 21.52 4.42
CA THR A 187 -2.52 20.90 3.12
C THR A 187 -1.12 21.30 2.66
N ALA A 188 -0.75 22.56 2.83
CA ALA A 188 0.60 23.02 2.54
C ALA A 188 1.64 22.47 3.53
N ALA A 189 1.28 22.32 4.81
CA ALA A 189 2.14 21.70 5.82
C ALA A 189 2.41 20.23 5.53
N ILE A 190 1.43 19.47 5.05
CA ILE A 190 1.61 18.06 4.66
C ILE A 190 2.64 17.94 3.53
N LYS A 191 2.59 18.81 2.50
CA LYS A 191 3.61 18.83 1.43
C LYS A 191 5.01 19.08 1.98
N LYS A 192 5.14 20.01 2.95
CA LYS A 192 6.44 20.27 3.60
C LYS A 192 6.91 19.11 4.47
N TYR A 193 5.99 18.37 5.07
CA TYR A 193 6.30 17.14 5.79
C TYR A 193 6.83 16.04 4.86
N ASP A 194 6.24 15.90 3.67
CA ASP A 194 6.71 14.97 2.64
C ASP A 194 8.12 15.34 2.15
N ASP A 195 8.40 16.64 1.94
CA ASP A 195 9.74 17.13 1.58
C ASP A 195 10.79 16.76 2.66
N ILE A 196 10.42 16.90 3.95
CA ILE A 196 11.29 16.53 5.07
C ILE A 196 11.53 15.01 5.09
N ASN A 197 10.49 14.20 4.92
CA ASN A 197 10.62 12.75 4.90
C ASN A 197 11.52 12.27 3.75
N SER A 198 11.37 12.85 2.56
CA SER A 198 12.23 12.55 1.41
C SER A 198 13.70 12.91 1.70
N SER A 199 13.95 14.09 2.26
CA SER A 199 15.29 14.50 2.66
C SER A 199 15.91 13.63 3.75
N LEU A 200 15.09 13.20 4.72
CA LEU A 200 15.51 12.28 5.78
C LEU A 200 15.86 10.90 5.21
N GLN A 201 15.04 10.37 4.32
CA GLN A 201 15.29 9.09 3.65
C GLN A 201 16.56 9.13 2.81
N GLU A 202 16.78 10.21 2.05
CA GLU A 202 18.01 10.45 1.30
C GLU A 202 19.24 10.45 2.22
N ASN A 203 19.16 11.19 3.33
CA ASN A 203 20.25 11.32 4.30
C ASN A 203 20.57 9.97 5.00
N ILE A 204 19.54 9.21 5.43
CA ILE A 204 19.74 7.90 6.06
C ILE A 204 20.34 6.90 5.07
N ASN A 205 19.85 6.87 3.82
CA ASN A 205 20.40 6.01 2.78
C ASN A 205 21.85 6.38 2.44
N GLY A 206 22.16 7.69 2.42
CA GLY A 206 23.49 8.24 2.17
C GLY A 206 24.34 8.45 3.42
N ILE A 207 23.98 7.93 4.59
CA ILE A 207 24.65 8.28 5.87
C ILE A 207 26.17 7.99 5.86
N ARG A 208 26.58 6.93 5.14
CA ARG A 208 28.01 6.61 4.99
C ARG A 208 28.75 7.71 4.23
N VAL A 209 28.12 8.31 3.22
CA VAL A 209 28.68 9.43 2.46
C VAL A 209 28.78 10.66 3.36
N VAL A 210 27.70 11.01 4.08
CA VAL A 210 27.70 12.13 5.03
C VAL A 210 28.85 11.99 6.04
N LYS A 211 29.06 10.76 6.55
CA LYS A 211 30.15 10.46 7.49
C LYS A 211 31.53 10.54 6.83
N ALA A 212 31.69 9.95 5.63
CA ALA A 212 32.96 9.95 4.91
C ALA A 212 33.45 11.37 4.54
N TYR A 213 32.50 12.28 4.24
CA TYR A 213 32.81 13.66 3.89
C TYR A 213 32.68 14.66 5.05
N ILE A 214 32.44 14.18 6.29
CA ILE A 214 32.33 15.00 7.52
C ILE A 214 31.32 16.15 7.35
N ARG A 215 30.14 15.85 6.75
CA ARG A 215 29.09 16.82 6.43
C ARG A 215 27.92 16.83 7.41
N GLU A 216 28.06 16.26 8.60
CA GLU A 216 26.98 16.16 9.59
C GLU A 216 26.42 17.52 10.00
N LYS A 217 27.29 18.54 10.19
CA LYS A 217 26.83 19.89 10.54
C LYS A 217 25.99 20.53 9.43
N TYR A 218 26.38 20.32 8.17
CA TYR A 218 25.65 20.81 7.03
C TYR A 218 24.25 20.18 6.95
N GLU A 219 24.17 18.85 7.01
CA GLU A 219 22.91 18.13 6.95
C GLU A 219 22.02 18.43 8.17
N THR A 220 22.57 18.53 9.37
CA THR A 220 21.84 18.95 10.57
C THR A 220 21.22 20.35 10.41
N ASN A 221 21.97 21.31 9.85
CA ASN A 221 21.47 22.66 9.62
C ASN A 221 20.39 22.71 8.52
N LYS A 222 20.56 21.92 7.45
CA LYS A 222 19.57 21.75 6.37
C LYS A 222 18.25 21.21 6.93
N PHE A 223 18.33 20.14 7.72
CA PHE A 223 17.18 19.51 8.37
C PHE A 223 16.51 20.45 9.39
N LYS A 224 17.31 21.17 10.21
CA LYS A 224 16.81 22.16 11.18
C LYS A 224 16.01 23.27 10.48
N LYS A 225 16.49 23.82 9.37
CA LYS A 225 15.75 24.84 8.59
C LYS A 225 14.43 24.29 8.05
N ALA A 226 14.44 23.08 7.49
CA ALA A 226 13.23 22.44 6.97
C ALA A 226 12.19 22.21 8.07
N THR A 227 12.62 21.70 9.23
CA THR A 227 11.77 21.45 10.41
C THR A 227 11.23 22.76 10.99
N GLU A 228 12.05 23.84 11.01
CA GLU A 228 11.63 25.15 11.49
C GLU A 228 10.57 25.79 10.58
N ASN A 229 10.71 25.63 9.27
CA ASN A 229 9.69 26.05 8.30
C ASN A 229 8.38 25.30 8.50
N LEU A 230 8.42 23.97 8.69
CA LEU A 230 7.25 23.17 8.99
C LEU A 230 6.60 23.60 10.31
N LYS A 231 7.39 23.76 11.38
CA LYS A 231 6.93 24.26 12.68
C LYS A 231 6.17 25.59 12.53
N ASN A 232 6.76 26.55 11.81
CA ASN A 232 6.14 27.86 11.62
C ASN A 232 4.83 27.78 10.84
N MET A 233 4.71 26.84 9.90
CA MET A 233 3.48 26.61 9.14
C MET A 233 2.41 25.97 10.01
N LEU A 234 2.75 24.94 10.80
CA LEU A 234 1.85 24.33 11.76
C LEU A 234 1.36 25.32 12.80
N LEU A 235 2.26 26.16 13.36
CA LEU A 235 1.89 27.21 14.31
C LEU A 235 0.91 28.23 13.73
N LYS A 236 0.96 28.54 12.42
CA LYS A 236 -0.06 29.38 11.77
C LYS A 236 -1.45 28.74 11.79
N GLY A 237 -1.52 27.44 11.55
CA GLY A 237 -2.79 26.68 11.66
C GLY A 237 -3.29 26.60 13.10
N GLU A 238 -2.40 26.23 14.02
CA GLU A 238 -2.71 26.09 15.45
C GLU A 238 -3.18 27.41 16.08
N ARG A 239 -2.63 28.56 15.70
CA ARG A 239 -3.09 29.87 16.17
C ARG A 239 -4.55 30.16 15.84
N ILE A 240 -5.09 29.54 14.79
CA ILE A 240 -6.52 29.68 14.46
C ILE A 240 -7.33 28.65 15.26
N ILE A 241 -6.85 27.42 15.36
CA ILE A 241 -7.52 26.33 16.07
C ILE A 241 -7.65 26.61 17.57
N ILE A 242 -6.65 27.25 18.17
CA ILE A 242 -6.66 27.55 19.62
C ILE A 242 -7.87 28.37 20.06
N PHE A 243 -8.45 29.18 19.15
CA PHE A 243 -9.66 29.95 19.45
C PHE A 243 -10.92 29.10 19.50
N VAL A 244 -10.90 27.84 19.00
CA VAL A 244 -12.10 26.96 19.00
C VAL A 244 -12.56 26.69 20.43
N SER A 245 -11.63 26.33 21.32
CA SER A 245 -11.98 26.03 22.71
C SER A 245 -12.52 27.23 23.50
N PRO A 246 -11.89 28.43 23.51
CA PRO A 246 -12.43 29.60 24.15
C PRO A 246 -13.79 30.04 23.59
N VAL A 247 -13.96 30.05 22.26
CA VAL A 247 -15.25 30.44 21.63
C VAL A 247 -16.35 29.44 22.03
N MET A 248 -16.04 28.16 22.04
CA MET A 248 -16.96 27.12 22.50
C MET A 248 -17.33 27.34 23.97
N GLN A 249 -16.36 27.56 24.86
CA GLN A 249 -16.65 27.83 26.29
C GLN A 249 -17.48 29.09 26.49
N ILE A 250 -17.16 30.19 25.79
CA ILE A 250 -17.97 31.42 25.83
C ILE A 250 -19.40 31.13 25.37
N THR A 251 -19.58 30.32 24.31
CA THR A 251 -20.92 29.95 23.84
C THR A 251 -21.67 29.12 24.86
N VAL A 252 -21.01 28.09 25.47
CA VAL A 252 -21.63 27.24 26.53
C VAL A 252 -22.04 28.08 27.73
N PHE A 253 -21.10 28.86 28.28
CA PHE A 253 -21.40 29.67 29.46
C PHE A 253 -22.36 30.82 29.14
N GLY A 254 -22.30 31.38 27.94
CA GLY A 254 -23.28 32.35 27.45
C GLY A 254 -24.71 31.76 27.39
N CYS A 255 -24.87 30.56 26.87
CA CYS A 255 -26.14 29.85 26.89
C CYS A 255 -26.63 29.58 28.32
N ILE A 256 -25.74 29.08 29.21
CA ILE A 256 -26.07 28.81 30.60
C ILE A 256 -26.52 30.10 31.31
N LEU A 257 -25.84 31.22 31.08
CA LEU A 257 -26.17 32.52 31.67
C LEU A 257 -27.54 33.04 31.18
N LEU A 258 -27.78 32.96 29.86
CA LEU A 258 -29.07 33.35 29.27
C LEU A 258 -30.21 32.45 29.77
N LEU A 259 -29.99 31.12 29.81
CA LEU A 259 -30.94 30.16 30.34
C LEU A 259 -31.23 30.42 31.84
N SER A 260 -30.20 30.72 32.64
CA SER A 260 -30.37 31.07 34.06
C SER A 260 -31.18 32.35 34.21
N TRP A 261 -30.88 33.38 33.43
CA TRP A 261 -31.57 34.66 33.52
C TRP A 261 -33.04 34.58 33.10
N PHE A 262 -33.30 34.04 31.91
CA PHE A 262 -34.69 33.93 31.41
C PHE A 262 -35.44 32.80 32.10
N GLY A 263 -34.77 31.68 32.42
CA GLY A 263 -35.37 30.55 33.13
C GLY A 263 -35.79 30.94 34.56
N ALA A 264 -34.96 31.69 35.31
CA ALA A 264 -35.33 32.18 36.64
C ALA A 264 -36.58 33.07 36.58
N LYS A 265 -36.67 33.97 35.57
CA LYS A 265 -37.91 34.77 35.39
C LYS A 265 -39.13 33.90 35.12
N MET A 266 -39.00 32.83 34.33
CA MET A 266 -40.10 31.91 34.04
C MET A 266 -40.47 31.05 35.26
N ILE A 267 -39.50 30.70 36.12
CA ILE A 267 -39.76 29.96 37.35
C ILE A 267 -40.59 30.83 38.33
N VAL A 268 -40.25 32.12 38.48
CA VAL A 268 -40.97 33.05 39.35
C VAL A 268 -42.46 33.21 38.95
N VAL A 269 -42.76 33.11 37.65
CA VAL A 269 -44.15 33.16 37.14
C VAL A 269 -44.77 31.77 36.95
N ASN A 270 -44.14 30.70 37.46
CA ASN A 270 -44.58 29.30 37.37
C ASN A 270 -44.77 28.76 35.93
N GLU A 271 -44.08 29.35 34.93
CA GLU A 271 -44.05 28.83 33.56
C GLU A 271 -43.00 27.74 33.38
N LEU A 272 -42.04 27.58 34.30
CA LEU A 272 -40.94 26.59 34.25
C LEU A 272 -40.65 26.06 35.65
N THR A 273 -40.21 24.79 35.74
CA THR A 273 -39.75 24.21 37.00
C THR A 273 -38.22 24.25 37.14
N THR A 274 -37.70 24.10 38.37
CA THR A 274 -36.24 24.05 38.62
C THR A 274 -35.58 22.84 37.99
N GLY A 275 -36.27 21.67 38.00
CA GLY A 275 -35.78 20.46 37.33
C GLY A 275 -35.71 20.61 35.82
N GLN A 276 -36.73 21.23 35.20
CA GLN A 276 -36.74 21.54 33.78
C GLN A 276 -35.55 22.45 33.36
N LEU A 277 -35.26 23.49 34.17
CA LEU A 277 -34.12 24.37 33.92
C LEU A 277 -32.79 23.59 33.99
N THR A 278 -32.67 22.69 34.98
CA THR A 278 -31.47 21.82 35.11
C THR A 278 -31.30 20.92 33.90
N SER A 279 -32.36 20.36 33.33
CA SER A 279 -32.33 19.57 32.11
C SER A 279 -31.87 20.40 30.89
N LEU A 280 -32.30 21.65 30.77
CA LEU A 280 -31.86 22.55 29.70
C LEU A 280 -30.35 22.82 29.77
N PHE A 281 -29.75 22.91 30.97
CA PHE A 281 -28.30 23.01 31.12
C PHE A 281 -27.58 21.78 30.60
N ALA A 282 -28.08 20.57 30.89
CA ALA A 282 -27.50 19.33 30.37
C ALA A 282 -27.62 19.26 28.84
N TYR A 283 -28.76 19.63 28.27
CA TYR A 283 -28.94 19.68 26.82
C TYR A 283 -28.03 20.70 26.15
N THR A 284 -27.72 21.84 26.78
CA THR A 284 -26.74 22.82 26.25
C THR A 284 -25.42 22.17 25.95
N THR A 285 -24.88 21.44 26.91
CA THR A 285 -23.57 20.75 26.76
C THR A 285 -23.62 19.70 25.64
N ASN A 286 -24.69 18.89 25.60
CA ASN A 286 -24.85 17.85 24.60
C ASN A 286 -24.97 18.40 23.16
N ILE A 287 -25.73 19.48 22.95
CA ILE A 287 -25.91 20.13 21.64
C ILE A 287 -24.58 20.68 21.14
N LEU A 288 -23.85 21.44 21.96
CA LEU A 288 -22.62 22.11 21.54
C LEU A 288 -21.45 21.12 21.36
N MET A 289 -21.35 20.08 22.21
CA MET A 289 -20.38 19.00 22.04
C MET A 289 -20.65 18.18 20.79
N SER A 290 -21.91 17.91 20.44
CA SER A 290 -22.30 17.23 19.21
C SER A 290 -21.86 18.00 17.97
N LEU A 291 -22.00 19.33 18.01
CA LEU A 291 -21.55 20.19 16.89
C LEU A 291 -20.04 20.16 16.72
N LEU A 292 -19.27 20.20 17.81
CA LEU A 292 -17.81 20.07 17.77
C LEU A 292 -17.39 18.71 17.22
N MET A 293 -18.04 17.63 17.64
CA MET A 293 -17.77 16.28 17.15
C MET A 293 -18.03 16.17 15.65
N LEU A 294 -19.12 16.77 15.14
CA LEU A 294 -19.40 16.85 13.70
C LEU A 294 -18.28 17.56 12.94
N ALA A 295 -17.81 18.71 13.43
CA ALA A 295 -16.74 19.46 12.79
C ALA A 295 -15.45 18.63 12.70
N MET A 296 -15.05 17.94 13.78
CA MET A 296 -13.87 17.06 13.77
C MET A 296 -14.00 15.91 12.79
N MET A 297 -15.19 15.33 12.65
CA MET A 297 -15.45 14.24 11.73
C MET A 297 -15.36 14.66 10.27
N LEU A 298 -15.88 15.83 9.92
CA LEU A 298 -15.75 16.37 8.56
C LEU A 298 -14.29 16.52 8.17
N VAL A 299 -13.44 17.00 9.07
CA VAL A 299 -11.98 17.10 8.83
C VAL A 299 -11.39 15.71 8.56
N ASN A 300 -11.70 14.71 9.38
CA ASN A 300 -11.18 13.35 9.20
C ASN A 300 -11.62 12.72 7.87
N ILE A 301 -12.86 12.94 7.42
CA ILE A 301 -13.36 12.46 6.13
C ILE A 301 -12.56 13.06 4.97
N VAL A 302 -12.25 14.36 5.04
CA VAL A 302 -11.44 15.04 4.01
C VAL A 302 -10.05 14.42 3.91
N PHE A 303 -9.39 14.17 5.05
CA PHE A 303 -8.06 13.53 5.05
C PHE A 303 -8.08 12.09 4.53
N SER A 304 -9.12 11.33 4.84
CA SER A 304 -9.22 9.94 4.37
C SER A 304 -9.53 9.82 2.87
N ARG A 305 -10.05 10.89 2.24
CA ARG A 305 -10.36 10.90 0.81
C ARG A 305 -9.12 10.61 -0.03
N ALA A 306 -7.98 11.21 0.29
CA ALA A 306 -6.73 10.99 -0.43
C ALA A 306 -6.28 9.52 -0.37
N SER A 307 -6.41 8.85 0.80
CA SER A 307 -6.14 7.43 0.94
C SER A 307 -7.11 6.57 0.11
N GLY A 308 -8.38 6.95 0.07
CA GLY A 308 -9.40 6.29 -0.74
C GLY A 308 -9.12 6.39 -2.24
N ASP A 309 -8.71 7.57 -2.73
CA ASP A 309 -8.39 7.78 -4.13
C ASP A 309 -7.16 6.94 -4.55
N ARG A 310 -6.13 6.84 -3.70
CA ARG A 310 -4.97 5.97 -3.95
C ARG A 310 -5.31 4.49 -4.00
N ILE A 311 -6.22 4.01 -3.13
CA ILE A 311 -6.72 2.63 -3.15
C ILE A 311 -7.51 2.37 -4.43
N VAL A 312 -8.44 3.26 -4.78
CA VAL A 312 -9.27 3.12 -5.98
C VAL A 312 -8.43 3.14 -7.25
N MET A 313 -7.38 3.97 -7.31
CA MET A 313 -6.44 4.00 -8.43
C MET A 313 -5.81 2.62 -8.69
N VAL A 314 -5.43 1.88 -7.64
CA VAL A 314 -4.89 0.50 -7.79
C VAL A 314 -5.99 -0.49 -8.18
N LEU A 315 -7.18 -0.38 -7.59
CA LEU A 315 -8.29 -1.30 -7.90
C LEU A 315 -8.83 -1.12 -9.32
N ASP A 316 -8.76 0.09 -9.87
CA ASP A 316 -9.21 0.43 -11.22
C ASP A 316 -8.14 0.19 -12.29
N GLU A 317 -6.86 0.07 -11.90
CA GLU A 317 -5.78 -0.19 -12.84
C GLU A 317 -5.98 -1.53 -13.53
N GLU A 318 -5.94 -1.55 -14.85
CA GLU A 318 -6.02 -2.80 -15.61
C GLU A 318 -4.62 -3.36 -15.88
N PRO A 319 -4.45 -4.69 -15.82
CA PRO A 319 -3.20 -5.32 -16.24
C PRO A 319 -2.91 -4.95 -17.70
N SER A 320 -1.68 -4.47 -17.97
CA SER A 320 -1.27 -4.11 -19.33
C SER A 320 -1.14 -5.35 -20.22
N ILE A 321 -0.78 -6.48 -19.63
CA ILE A 321 -0.70 -7.78 -20.32
C ILE A 321 -1.87 -8.63 -19.86
N LYS A 322 -2.70 -9.05 -20.83
CA LYS A 322 -3.85 -9.94 -20.60
C LYS A 322 -3.60 -11.28 -21.29
N ASN A 323 -4.11 -12.35 -20.69
CA ASN A 323 -4.11 -13.66 -21.32
C ASN A 323 -5.10 -13.65 -22.49
N PRO A 324 -4.72 -14.14 -23.67
CA PRO A 324 -5.67 -14.28 -24.79
C PRO A 324 -6.76 -15.32 -24.45
N GLU A 325 -7.99 -15.11 -24.95
CA GLU A 325 -9.11 -16.02 -24.67
C GLU A 325 -8.88 -17.45 -25.18
N ASN A 326 -8.18 -17.60 -26.32
CA ASN A 326 -7.82 -18.87 -26.93
C ASN A 326 -6.28 -19.00 -27.05
N GLY A 327 -5.56 -18.79 -25.96
CA GLY A 327 -4.09 -18.84 -25.96
C GLY A 327 -3.57 -20.22 -26.33
N ILE A 328 -2.49 -20.24 -27.13
CA ILE A 328 -1.80 -21.47 -27.51
C ILE A 328 -1.13 -22.07 -26.27
N THR A 329 -1.40 -23.36 -26.03
CA THR A 329 -0.98 -24.08 -24.81
C THR A 329 0.22 -25.01 -25.04
N GLU A 330 0.93 -24.88 -26.16
CA GLU A 330 2.13 -25.64 -26.47
C GLU A 330 3.18 -24.75 -27.13
N VAL A 331 4.40 -24.77 -26.60
CA VAL A 331 5.59 -24.18 -27.25
C VAL A 331 6.28 -25.28 -28.00
N LYS A 332 6.41 -25.18 -29.32
CA LYS A 332 6.98 -26.25 -30.18
C LYS A 332 8.46 -26.54 -29.88
N ASP A 333 9.27 -25.48 -29.88
CA ASP A 333 10.72 -25.56 -29.69
C ASP A 333 11.26 -24.28 -29.05
N GLY A 334 12.60 -24.19 -28.86
CA GLY A 334 13.27 -23.04 -28.26
C GLY A 334 13.74 -21.99 -29.25
N SER A 335 13.21 -21.96 -30.49
CA SER A 335 13.60 -20.93 -31.46
C SER A 335 12.97 -19.56 -31.11
N ILE A 336 13.71 -18.48 -31.42
CA ILE A 336 13.29 -17.11 -31.10
C ILE A 336 13.56 -16.22 -32.30
N VAL A 337 12.58 -15.43 -32.74
CA VAL A 337 12.73 -14.49 -33.85
C VAL A 337 12.18 -13.12 -33.47
N PHE A 338 13.05 -12.12 -33.55
CA PHE A 338 12.66 -10.71 -33.46
C PHE A 338 12.59 -10.13 -34.86
N LYS A 339 11.47 -9.52 -35.24
CA LYS A 339 11.26 -8.88 -36.53
C LYS A 339 10.94 -7.39 -36.31
N SER A 340 11.94 -6.55 -36.54
CA SER A 340 11.89 -5.09 -36.43
C SER A 340 11.25 -4.62 -35.12
N VAL A 341 11.67 -5.20 -34.00
CA VAL A 341 11.07 -4.95 -32.69
C VAL A 341 11.54 -3.64 -32.10
N ASP A 342 10.58 -2.77 -31.77
CA ASP A 342 10.75 -1.55 -30.97
C ASP A 342 10.18 -1.77 -29.57
N PHE A 343 10.86 -1.24 -28.55
CA PHE A 343 10.40 -1.35 -27.16
C PHE A 343 10.70 -0.11 -26.35
N SER A 344 9.75 0.26 -25.46
CA SER A 344 9.88 1.32 -24.48
C SER A 344 9.24 0.92 -23.15
N TYR A 345 9.96 1.07 -22.03
CA TYR A 345 9.38 0.85 -20.69
C TYR A 345 8.25 1.83 -20.37
N SER A 346 8.31 3.05 -20.92
CA SER A 346 7.29 4.08 -20.72
C SER A 346 6.11 4.00 -21.68
N ASN A 347 6.10 3.04 -22.62
CA ASN A 347 5.16 2.97 -23.73
C ASN A 347 5.13 4.25 -24.59
N ASN A 348 6.22 5.02 -24.60
CA ASN A 348 6.35 6.25 -25.37
C ASN A 348 7.22 5.97 -26.62
N PRO A 349 6.70 6.16 -27.84
CA PRO A 349 7.47 5.96 -29.07
C PRO A 349 8.63 6.94 -29.24
N ASP A 350 8.61 8.09 -28.55
CA ASP A 350 9.70 9.08 -28.59
C ASP A 350 10.91 8.67 -27.71
N VAL A 351 10.75 7.68 -26.82
CA VAL A 351 11.78 7.22 -25.89
C VAL A 351 11.90 5.71 -25.99
N LEU A 352 12.61 5.25 -27.01
CA LEU A 352 12.84 3.83 -27.24
C LEU A 352 14.01 3.32 -26.41
N ASN A 353 13.85 2.13 -25.83
CA ASN A 353 14.91 1.37 -25.17
C ASN A 353 15.53 0.34 -26.12
N LEU A 354 14.73 -0.22 -27.05
CA LEU A 354 15.21 -1.06 -28.15
C LEU A 354 14.65 -0.50 -29.44
N THR A 355 15.49 -0.49 -30.50
CA THR A 355 15.13 0.10 -31.79
C THR A 355 15.41 -0.90 -32.90
N LYS A 356 14.35 -1.27 -33.66
CA LYS A 356 14.38 -2.11 -34.86
C LYS A 356 15.22 -3.37 -34.71
N ILE A 357 15.04 -4.08 -33.61
CA ILE A 357 15.76 -5.31 -33.34
C ILE A 357 15.34 -6.40 -34.36
N ASN A 358 16.30 -6.91 -35.09
CA ASN A 358 16.16 -8.06 -35.96
C ASN A 358 17.16 -9.14 -35.51
N LEU A 359 16.65 -10.29 -35.08
CA LEU A 359 17.47 -11.36 -34.52
C LEU A 359 16.76 -12.70 -34.71
N GLU A 360 17.52 -13.69 -35.13
CA GLU A 360 17.09 -15.08 -35.21
C GLU A 360 18.00 -15.96 -34.36
N ILE A 361 17.41 -16.77 -33.50
CA ILE A 361 18.04 -17.73 -32.60
C ILE A 361 17.43 -19.10 -32.88
N LYS A 362 18.25 -20.08 -33.20
CA LYS A 362 17.80 -21.46 -33.44
C LYS A 362 17.58 -22.20 -32.12
N SER A 363 16.72 -23.21 -32.13
CA SER A 363 16.51 -24.07 -30.97
C SER A 363 17.79 -24.78 -30.56
N GLY A 364 18.15 -24.78 -29.28
CA GLY A 364 19.36 -25.35 -28.71
C GLY A 364 20.62 -24.45 -28.81
N GLU A 365 20.55 -23.33 -29.53
CA GLU A 365 21.68 -22.38 -29.69
C GLU A 365 21.99 -21.66 -28.37
N THR A 366 23.26 -21.44 -28.08
CA THR A 366 23.73 -20.66 -26.95
C THR A 366 24.11 -19.25 -27.40
N ILE A 367 23.42 -18.23 -26.90
CA ILE A 367 23.62 -16.83 -27.25
C ILE A 367 24.28 -16.09 -26.10
N GLY A 368 25.43 -15.45 -26.35
CA GLY A 368 26.03 -14.48 -25.44
C GLY A 368 25.56 -13.07 -25.77
N ILE A 369 25.28 -12.25 -24.77
CA ILE A 369 24.92 -10.83 -24.95
C ILE A 369 25.87 -9.98 -24.13
N ILE A 370 26.53 -9.02 -24.79
CA ILE A 370 27.44 -8.06 -24.16
C ILE A 370 27.10 -6.63 -24.60
N GLY A 371 27.52 -5.67 -23.82
CA GLY A 371 27.33 -4.22 -24.08
C GLY A 371 27.51 -3.41 -22.84
N GLY A 372 27.61 -2.11 -22.96
CA GLY A 372 27.76 -1.18 -21.86
C GLY A 372 26.59 -1.19 -20.86
N THR A 373 26.78 -0.55 -19.70
CA THR A 373 25.68 -0.32 -18.77
C THR A 373 24.64 0.58 -19.43
N GLY A 374 23.36 0.19 -19.37
CA GLY A 374 22.28 0.95 -20.01
C GLY A 374 22.01 0.58 -21.49
N SER A 375 22.77 -0.35 -22.11
CA SER A 375 22.57 -0.75 -23.52
C SER A 375 21.30 -1.59 -23.78
N ALA A 376 20.39 -1.70 -22.80
CA ALA A 376 19.09 -2.39 -22.87
C ALA A 376 19.15 -3.93 -23.02
N LYS A 377 20.25 -4.60 -22.60
CA LYS A 377 20.37 -6.07 -22.61
C LYS A 377 19.24 -6.78 -21.89
N SER A 378 18.96 -6.36 -20.66
CA SER A 378 17.86 -6.93 -19.86
C SER A 378 16.50 -6.68 -20.51
N ALA A 379 16.29 -5.53 -21.15
CA ALA A 379 15.05 -5.24 -21.87
C ALA A 379 14.81 -6.26 -23.00
N LEU A 380 15.84 -6.57 -23.80
CA LEU A 380 15.76 -7.55 -24.88
C LEU A 380 15.27 -8.92 -24.39
N VAL A 381 15.87 -9.43 -23.32
CA VAL A 381 15.53 -10.78 -22.83
C VAL A 381 14.23 -10.84 -22.05
N GLN A 382 13.80 -9.74 -21.43
CA GLN A 382 12.53 -9.66 -20.70
C GLN A 382 11.29 -9.71 -21.61
N LEU A 383 11.44 -9.42 -22.89
CA LEU A 383 10.37 -9.54 -23.89
C LEU A 383 10.06 -11.01 -24.19
N ILE A 384 11.05 -11.92 -24.14
CA ILE A 384 10.90 -13.33 -24.52
C ILE A 384 9.86 -14.06 -23.65
N PRO A 385 9.89 -13.99 -22.30
CA PRO A 385 8.84 -14.54 -21.45
C PRO A 385 7.61 -13.61 -21.35
N ARG A 386 7.52 -12.59 -22.21
CA ARG A 386 6.44 -11.59 -22.21
C ARG A 386 6.23 -10.97 -20.84
N LEU A 387 7.32 -10.49 -20.21
CA LEU A 387 7.22 -9.66 -18.99
C LEU A 387 6.79 -8.24 -19.33
N TYR A 388 7.12 -7.80 -20.54
CA TYR A 388 6.65 -6.59 -21.21
C TYR A 388 6.19 -6.94 -22.63
N ASP A 389 5.30 -6.16 -23.20
CA ASP A 389 4.91 -6.28 -24.61
C ASP A 389 5.78 -5.36 -25.50
N VAL A 390 6.04 -5.78 -26.74
CA VAL A 390 6.69 -4.97 -27.75
C VAL A 390 5.80 -3.78 -28.15
N LEU A 391 6.44 -2.64 -28.43
CA LEU A 391 5.74 -1.43 -28.88
C LEU A 391 5.37 -1.55 -30.36
N ASP A 392 6.33 -2.00 -31.20
CA ASP A 392 6.14 -2.28 -32.61
C ASP A 392 6.95 -3.51 -33.03
N GLY A 393 6.63 -4.10 -34.17
CA GLY A 393 7.25 -5.34 -34.66
C GLY A 393 6.64 -6.62 -34.08
N GLU A 394 7.30 -7.75 -34.33
CA GLU A 394 6.85 -9.08 -33.90
C GLU A 394 7.99 -9.83 -33.16
N LEU A 395 7.61 -10.51 -32.08
CA LEU A 395 8.47 -11.46 -31.37
C LEU A 395 7.84 -12.84 -31.41
N LEU A 396 8.54 -13.79 -32.00
CA LEU A 396 8.11 -15.17 -32.13
C LEU A 396 8.95 -16.09 -31.24
N VAL A 397 8.31 -17.04 -30.57
CA VAL A 397 8.93 -18.14 -29.82
C VAL A 397 8.35 -19.44 -30.36
N GLY A 398 9.21 -20.42 -30.77
CA GLY A 398 8.71 -21.65 -31.39
C GLY A 398 7.85 -21.40 -32.65
N GLY A 399 8.11 -20.29 -33.35
CA GLY A 399 7.40 -19.88 -34.56
C GLY A 399 6.03 -19.19 -34.32
N VAL A 400 5.64 -18.98 -33.08
CA VAL A 400 4.34 -18.35 -32.71
C VAL A 400 4.61 -17.03 -31.99
N ASN A 401 3.78 -16.01 -32.25
CA ASN A 401 3.90 -14.71 -31.58
C ASN A 401 3.68 -14.86 -30.07
N VAL A 402 4.54 -14.23 -29.27
CA VAL A 402 4.44 -14.29 -27.80
C VAL A 402 3.11 -13.78 -27.26
N LYS A 403 2.40 -12.94 -28.02
CA LYS A 403 1.08 -12.40 -27.64
C LYS A 403 -0.05 -13.43 -27.75
N ASP A 404 0.15 -14.49 -28.58
CA ASP A 404 -0.87 -15.50 -28.85
C ASP A 404 -0.80 -16.71 -27.92
N TYR A 405 0.27 -16.81 -27.12
CA TYR A 405 0.39 -17.86 -26.12
C TYR A 405 -0.46 -17.62 -24.88
N ASP A 406 -0.95 -18.73 -24.28
CA ASP A 406 -1.28 -18.70 -22.85
C ASP A 406 -0.03 -18.30 -22.07
N ILE A 407 -0.17 -17.26 -21.22
CA ILE A 407 0.97 -16.66 -20.50
C ILE A 407 1.67 -17.69 -19.60
N LYS A 408 0.90 -18.57 -18.95
CA LYS A 408 1.46 -19.62 -18.10
C LYS A 408 2.30 -20.57 -18.93
N THR A 409 1.77 -21.04 -20.04
CA THR A 409 2.48 -21.94 -20.96
C THR A 409 3.78 -21.34 -21.47
N LEU A 410 3.77 -20.09 -21.94
CA LEU A 410 4.98 -19.42 -22.39
C LEU A 410 6.01 -19.34 -21.25
N ARG A 411 5.60 -18.87 -20.06
CA ARG A 411 6.49 -18.70 -18.92
C ARG A 411 6.96 -20.00 -18.29
N ASP A 412 6.23 -21.09 -18.44
CA ASP A 412 6.68 -22.42 -18.00
C ASP A 412 7.79 -22.96 -18.92
N ASN A 413 7.76 -22.62 -20.20
CA ASN A 413 8.77 -23.03 -21.18
C ASN A 413 9.97 -22.04 -21.30
N VAL A 414 9.83 -20.81 -20.79
CA VAL A 414 10.90 -19.81 -20.76
C VAL A 414 11.28 -19.52 -19.32
N ALA A 415 12.35 -20.12 -18.84
CA ALA A 415 12.87 -19.84 -17.50
C ALA A 415 13.85 -18.67 -17.55
N MET A 416 13.71 -17.73 -16.61
CA MET A 416 14.60 -16.57 -16.52
C MET A 416 15.14 -16.42 -15.10
N VAL A 417 16.47 -16.31 -14.99
CA VAL A 417 17.15 -15.89 -13.77
C VAL A 417 17.42 -14.39 -13.89
N LEU A 418 16.72 -13.62 -13.09
CA LEU A 418 16.79 -12.14 -13.10
C LEU A 418 18.12 -11.65 -12.50
N GLN A 419 18.58 -10.49 -12.91
CA GLN A 419 19.78 -9.83 -12.39
C GLN A 419 19.72 -9.69 -10.86
N LYS A 420 18.57 -9.30 -10.29
CA LYS A 420 18.36 -9.26 -8.86
C LYS A 420 17.84 -10.60 -8.34
N ASN A 421 18.76 -11.43 -7.88
CA ASN A 421 18.44 -12.74 -7.33
C ASN A 421 17.76 -12.64 -5.96
N VAL A 422 16.50 -13.07 -5.87
CA VAL A 422 15.70 -13.04 -4.64
C VAL A 422 15.31 -14.45 -4.22
N LEU A 423 15.59 -14.78 -2.96
CA LEU A 423 15.07 -15.97 -2.30
C LEU A 423 14.00 -15.58 -1.27
N PHE A 424 12.99 -16.42 -1.14
CA PHE A 424 11.93 -16.26 -0.16
C PHE A 424 12.31 -16.90 1.16
N SER A 425 11.76 -16.40 2.26
CA SER A 425 11.90 -17.05 3.56
C SER A 425 11.20 -18.40 3.56
N GLY A 426 11.93 -19.45 3.97
CA GLY A 426 11.49 -20.84 3.93
C GLY A 426 12.71 -21.74 3.86
N THR A 427 12.56 -23.01 3.55
CA THR A 427 13.69 -23.93 3.34
C THR A 427 14.32 -23.73 1.94
N ILE A 428 15.49 -24.32 1.70
CA ILE A 428 16.05 -24.42 0.35
C ILE A 428 15.09 -25.18 -0.56
N LYS A 429 14.49 -26.29 -0.07
CA LYS A 429 13.44 -27.05 -0.81
C LYS A 429 12.27 -26.17 -1.21
N ASP A 430 11.74 -25.35 -0.27
CA ASP A 430 10.63 -24.45 -0.57
C ASP A 430 10.99 -23.47 -1.69
N ASN A 431 12.21 -22.95 -1.68
CA ASN A 431 12.70 -22.05 -2.74
C ASN A 431 12.88 -22.73 -4.09
N LEU A 432 13.33 -23.98 -4.11
CA LEU A 432 13.48 -24.77 -5.32
C LEU A 432 12.12 -25.15 -5.93
N ARG A 433 11.13 -25.47 -5.11
CA ARG A 433 9.75 -25.78 -5.54
C ARG A 433 9.02 -24.64 -6.25
N TRP A 434 9.53 -23.42 -6.18
CA TRP A 434 9.03 -22.35 -7.05
C TRP A 434 9.29 -22.61 -8.53
N GLY A 435 10.28 -23.43 -8.86
CA GLY A 435 10.53 -23.88 -10.23
C GLY A 435 9.53 -24.96 -10.66
N ASN A 436 9.33 -25.97 -9.80
CA ASN A 436 8.37 -27.05 -9.98
C ASN A 436 7.85 -27.47 -8.60
N GLU A 437 6.54 -27.26 -8.35
CA GLU A 437 5.89 -27.55 -7.06
C GLU A 437 5.97 -29.05 -6.70
N ASN A 438 5.96 -29.94 -7.71
CA ASN A 438 5.96 -31.37 -7.57
C ASN A 438 7.36 -31.99 -7.71
N ALA A 439 8.44 -31.18 -7.74
CA ALA A 439 9.80 -31.68 -7.87
C ALA A 439 10.15 -32.67 -6.75
N THR A 440 10.69 -33.82 -7.15
CA THR A 440 11.22 -34.83 -6.22
C THR A 440 12.54 -34.37 -5.61
N ASP A 441 12.97 -35.03 -4.53
CA ASP A 441 14.25 -34.70 -3.89
C ASP A 441 15.43 -34.98 -4.86
N GLU A 442 15.34 -36.01 -5.68
CA GLU A 442 16.34 -36.37 -6.71
C GLU A 442 16.43 -35.30 -7.83
N GLU A 443 15.28 -34.80 -8.32
CA GLU A 443 15.24 -33.74 -9.32
C GLU A 443 15.85 -32.44 -8.77
N MET A 444 15.54 -32.10 -7.50
CA MET A 444 16.12 -30.95 -6.83
C MET A 444 17.63 -31.06 -6.66
N GLU A 445 18.12 -32.25 -6.27
CA GLU A 445 19.56 -32.53 -6.13
C GLU A 445 20.26 -32.45 -7.50
N HIS A 446 19.66 -33.04 -8.54
CA HIS A 446 20.20 -32.97 -9.89
C HIS A 446 20.31 -31.52 -10.41
N ALA A 447 19.23 -30.73 -10.28
CA ALA A 447 19.25 -29.31 -10.66
C ALA A 447 20.30 -28.51 -9.87
N CYS A 448 20.48 -28.82 -8.57
CA CYS A 448 21.49 -28.21 -7.73
C CYS A 448 22.91 -28.62 -8.13
N LYS A 449 23.14 -29.85 -8.57
CA LYS A 449 24.43 -30.29 -9.11
C LYS A 449 24.78 -29.53 -10.41
N LEU A 450 23.82 -29.40 -11.34
CA LEU A 450 24.01 -28.62 -12.57
C LEU A 450 24.35 -27.15 -12.28
N ALA A 451 23.71 -26.57 -11.30
CA ALA A 451 23.92 -25.19 -10.84
C ALA A 451 25.14 -25.04 -9.90
N GLN A 452 25.91 -26.13 -9.67
CA GLN A 452 27.02 -26.16 -8.70
C GLN A 452 26.61 -25.73 -7.29
N ALA A 453 25.35 -25.96 -6.90
CA ALA A 453 24.79 -25.57 -5.60
C ALA A 453 24.86 -26.69 -4.57
N ASP A 454 24.84 -27.96 -4.99
CA ASP A 454 24.76 -29.10 -4.10
C ASP A 454 25.94 -29.17 -3.10
N GLU A 455 27.17 -28.88 -3.56
CA GLU A 455 28.37 -28.93 -2.73
C GLU A 455 28.24 -28.06 -1.44
N PHE A 456 27.75 -26.84 -1.57
CA PHE A 456 27.60 -26.00 -0.36
C PHE A 456 26.35 -26.33 0.44
N ILE A 457 25.28 -26.84 -0.21
CA ILE A 457 24.06 -27.28 0.48
C ILE A 457 24.39 -28.45 1.41
N GLN A 458 25.19 -29.42 0.95
CA GLN A 458 25.61 -30.57 1.76
C GLN A 458 26.44 -30.17 2.99
N LYS A 459 27.11 -29.02 2.95
CA LYS A 459 27.88 -28.46 4.09
C LYS A 459 26.98 -27.83 5.17
N PHE A 460 25.73 -27.54 4.87
CA PHE A 460 24.80 -27.03 5.89
C PHE A 460 24.32 -28.15 6.84
N PRO A 461 24.14 -27.85 8.14
CA PRO A 461 23.71 -28.87 9.11
C PRO A 461 22.39 -29.55 8.76
N LYS A 462 21.45 -28.82 8.13
CA LYS A 462 20.13 -29.31 7.71
C LYS A 462 20.05 -29.52 6.19
N LYS A 463 21.15 -29.45 5.47
CA LYS A 463 21.21 -29.63 4.02
C LYS A 463 20.08 -28.85 3.30
N TYR A 464 19.26 -29.53 2.50
CA TYR A 464 18.13 -28.96 1.76
C TYR A 464 17.01 -28.39 2.64
N ASP A 465 16.90 -28.83 3.91
CA ASP A 465 15.95 -28.30 4.87
C ASP A 465 16.49 -27.08 5.63
N THR A 466 17.66 -26.57 5.24
CA THR A 466 18.22 -25.34 5.80
C THR A 466 17.32 -24.17 5.47
N ARG A 467 16.97 -23.39 6.52
CA ARG A 467 16.10 -22.23 6.38
C ARG A 467 16.84 -21.05 5.78
N ILE A 468 16.26 -20.48 4.74
CA ILE A 468 16.67 -19.23 4.11
C ILE A 468 15.92 -18.07 4.78
N GLU A 469 16.65 -17.04 5.16
CA GLU A 469 16.07 -15.80 5.67
C GLU A 469 15.54 -14.91 4.55
N ARG A 470 14.76 -13.89 4.92
CA ARG A 470 14.15 -12.96 3.96
C ARG A 470 15.21 -12.36 3.01
N GLY A 471 14.99 -12.53 1.71
CA GLY A 471 15.92 -12.06 0.67
C GLY A 471 17.23 -12.84 0.57
N GLY A 472 17.36 -13.96 1.30
CA GLY A 472 18.59 -14.77 1.32
C GLY A 472 19.72 -14.09 2.11
N ALA A 473 19.42 -13.41 3.22
CA ALA A 473 20.40 -12.67 4.01
C ALA A 473 21.50 -13.58 4.63
N ASN A 474 21.16 -14.84 4.87
CA ASN A 474 22.05 -15.83 5.47
C ASN A 474 22.84 -16.69 4.45
N VAL A 475 22.78 -16.36 3.17
CA VAL A 475 23.59 -17.01 2.11
C VAL A 475 24.38 -15.98 1.33
N SER A 476 25.56 -16.38 0.82
CA SER A 476 26.39 -15.49 0.01
C SER A 476 25.73 -15.13 -1.34
N GLY A 477 26.20 -14.07 -1.99
CA GLY A 477 25.70 -13.67 -3.32
C GLY A 477 25.78 -14.80 -4.34
N GLY A 478 26.93 -15.48 -4.44
CA GLY A 478 27.12 -16.62 -5.35
C GLY A 478 26.30 -17.86 -5.00
N GLN A 479 26.09 -18.14 -3.70
CA GLN A 479 25.18 -19.21 -3.27
C GLN A 479 23.74 -18.90 -3.68
N ARG A 480 23.29 -17.65 -3.49
CA ARG A 480 21.97 -17.18 -3.89
C ARG A 480 21.74 -17.30 -5.39
N GLN A 481 22.73 -16.89 -6.19
CA GLN A 481 22.67 -17.02 -7.66
C GLN A 481 22.52 -18.48 -8.09
N ARG A 482 23.35 -19.37 -7.56
CA ARG A 482 23.29 -20.81 -7.87
C ARG A 482 21.95 -21.44 -7.48
N LEU A 483 21.37 -21.07 -6.35
CA LEU A 483 20.01 -21.52 -5.97
C LEU A 483 18.93 -21.00 -6.94
N CYS A 484 19.05 -19.75 -7.41
CA CYS A 484 18.13 -19.21 -8.42
C CYS A 484 18.29 -19.89 -9.79
N ILE A 485 19.51 -20.28 -10.17
CA ILE A 485 19.76 -21.08 -11.37
C ILE A 485 19.13 -22.47 -11.22
N ALA A 486 19.37 -23.19 -10.11
CA ALA A 486 18.77 -24.49 -9.84
C ALA A 486 17.22 -24.44 -9.89
N ARG A 487 16.63 -23.38 -9.30
CA ARG A 487 15.18 -23.12 -9.37
C ARG A 487 14.68 -22.95 -10.80
N ALA A 488 15.43 -22.26 -11.67
CA ALA A 488 15.08 -22.08 -13.07
C ALA A 488 15.16 -23.39 -13.86
N LEU A 489 16.16 -24.23 -13.57
CA LEU A 489 16.34 -25.54 -14.22
C LEU A 489 15.22 -26.53 -13.90
N LEU A 490 14.68 -26.48 -12.68
CA LEU A 490 13.56 -27.35 -12.27
C LEU A 490 12.27 -27.13 -13.08
N LYS A 491 12.15 -26.04 -13.83
CA LYS A 491 11.07 -25.85 -14.80
C LYS A 491 11.20 -26.75 -16.03
N SER A 492 12.36 -27.37 -16.27
CA SER A 492 12.67 -28.09 -17.51
C SER A 492 12.35 -27.25 -18.77
N PRO A 493 12.86 -26.01 -18.86
CA PRO A 493 12.44 -25.06 -19.88
C PRO A 493 13.00 -25.40 -21.25
N LYS A 494 12.35 -24.92 -22.33
CA LYS A 494 12.93 -24.94 -23.71
C LYS A 494 13.90 -23.77 -23.94
N ILE A 495 13.72 -22.67 -23.18
CA ILE A 495 14.60 -21.50 -23.23
C ILE A 495 15.01 -21.12 -21.81
N LEU A 496 16.32 -21.01 -21.57
CA LEU A 496 16.92 -20.58 -20.31
C LEU A 496 17.62 -19.24 -20.50
N ILE A 497 17.19 -18.23 -19.76
CA ILE A 497 17.75 -16.88 -19.79
C ILE A 497 18.48 -16.61 -18.47
N LEU A 498 19.75 -16.21 -18.57
CA LEU A 498 20.61 -15.86 -17.46
C LEU A 498 20.99 -14.37 -17.57
N ASP A 499 20.26 -13.50 -16.88
CA ASP A 499 20.50 -12.06 -16.88
C ASP A 499 21.51 -11.69 -15.79
N ASP A 500 22.80 -11.57 -16.17
CA ASP A 500 23.94 -11.27 -15.29
C ASP A 500 23.99 -12.15 -14.03
N SER A 501 23.51 -13.39 -14.16
CA SER A 501 23.24 -14.28 -13.03
C SER A 501 24.45 -15.09 -12.57
N THR A 502 25.65 -14.85 -13.13
CA THR A 502 26.89 -15.46 -12.67
C THR A 502 27.93 -14.44 -12.19
N SER A 503 27.59 -13.16 -12.17
CA SER A 503 28.52 -12.07 -11.80
C SER A 503 29.10 -12.16 -10.38
N ALA A 504 28.35 -12.73 -9.42
CA ALA A 504 28.82 -12.98 -8.06
C ALA A 504 29.38 -14.40 -7.84
N VAL A 505 29.44 -15.22 -8.90
CA VAL A 505 30.03 -16.54 -8.87
C VAL A 505 31.51 -16.42 -9.32
N ASP A 506 32.41 -17.20 -8.69
CA ASP A 506 33.80 -17.24 -9.10
C ASP A 506 33.96 -17.87 -10.48
N THR A 507 35.04 -17.50 -11.18
CA THR A 507 35.29 -17.90 -12.58
C THR A 507 35.35 -19.42 -12.77
N LYS A 508 35.86 -20.17 -11.79
CA LYS A 508 35.92 -21.63 -11.84
C LYS A 508 34.53 -22.26 -11.80
N THR A 509 33.73 -21.82 -10.85
CA THR A 509 32.35 -22.32 -10.70
C THR A 509 31.47 -21.90 -11.90
N ASP A 510 31.62 -20.69 -12.45
CA ASP A 510 30.91 -20.24 -13.65
C ASP A 510 31.26 -21.13 -14.85
N LYS A 511 32.55 -21.50 -15.03
CA LYS A 511 32.97 -22.42 -16.07
C LYS A 511 32.31 -23.80 -15.92
N LEU A 512 32.28 -24.35 -14.70
CA LEU A 512 31.65 -25.67 -14.44
C LEU A 512 30.15 -25.64 -14.73
N ILE A 513 29.45 -24.55 -14.39
CA ILE A 513 28.02 -24.38 -14.72
C ILE A 513 27.81 -24.40 -16.23
N ARG A 514 28.64 -23.68 -17.01
CA ARG A 514 28.53 -23.66 -18.48
C ARG A 514 28.85 -25.01 -19.11
N GLU A 515 29.88 -25.71 -18.62
CA GLU A 515 30.20 -27.06 -19.05
C GLU A 515 29.04 -28.04 -18.76
N ALA A 516 28.44 -27.98 -17.59
CA ALA A 516 27.25 -28.77 -17.25
C ALA A 516 26.10 -28.47 -18.22
N PHE A 517 25.82 -27.19 -18.52
CA PHE A 517 24.78 -26.80 -19.48
C PHE A 517 25.06 -27.28 -20.90
N LYS A 518 26.29 -27.27 -21.32
CA LYS A 518 26.69 -27.75 -22.66
C LYS A 518 26.49 -29.25 -22.78
N ASN A 519 26.88 -30.00 -21.77
CA ASN A 519 26.89 -31.46 -21.79
C ASN A 519 25.53 -32.10 -21.52
N GLU A 520 24.77 -31.55 -20.52
CA GLU A 520 23.54 -32.16 -20.04
C GLU A 520 22.28 -31.51 -20.60
N LEU A 521 22.37 -30.25 -21.09
CA LEU A 521 21.24 -29.50 -21.61
C LEU A 521 21.42 -29.01 -23.06
N PRO A 522 21.86 -29.88 -24.01
CA PRO A 522 22.16 -29.43 -25.39
C PRO A 522 20.90 -28.96 -26.14
N HIS A 523 19.73 -29.45 -25.80
CA HIS A 523 18.46 -29.13 -26.47
C HIS A 523 17.82 -27.82 -26.01
N ILE A 524 18.28 -27.24 -24.88
CA ILE A 524 17.74 -25.99 -24.34
C ILE A 524 18.45 -24.81 -25.01
N THR A 525 17.69 -23.87 -25.54
CA THR A 525 18.20 -22.57 -25.99
C THR A 525 18.63 -21.74 -24.78
N LYS A 526 19.89 -21.26 -24.80
CA LYS A 526 20.47 -20.54 -23.67
C LYS A 526 20.81 -19.11 -24.09
N ILE A 527 20.37 -18.14 -23.28
CA ILE A 527 20.72 -16.73 -23.48
C ILE A 527 21.44 -16.25 -22.22
N ILE A 528 22.70 -15.87 -22.38
CA ILE A 528 23.58 -15.48 -21.29
C ILE A 528 23.95 -14.01 -21.45
N ILE A 529 23.46 -13.15 -20.60
CA ILE A 529 23.95 -11.78 -20.49
C ILE A 529 25.14 -11.78 -19.54
N GLY A 530 26.31 -11.43 -20.05
CA GLY A 530 27.57 -11.37 -19.32
C GLY A 530 28.18 -9.97 -19.32
N GLN A 531 28.72 -9.56 -18.18
CA GLN A 531 29.60 -8.40 -18.08
C GLN A 531 31.05 -8.80 -18.43
N ARG A 532 31.39 -10.09 -18.29
CA ARG A 532 32.71 -10.65 -18.60
C ARG A 532 32.67 -11.39 -19.92
N VAL A 533 33.63 -11.10 -20.80
CA VAL A 533 33.77 -11.82 -22.06
C VAL A 533 34.01 -13.32 -21.82
N SER A 534 34.73 -13.66 -20.74
CA SER A 534 34.98 -15.05 -20.35
C SER A 534 33.72 -15.88 -20.12
N SER A 535 32.60 -15.25 -19.74
CA SER A 535 31.32 -15.95 -19.50
C SER A 535 30.54 -16.24 -20.77
N ILE A 536 30.83 -15.57 -21.88
CA ILE A 536 30.08 -15.67 -23.14
C ILE A 536 30.91 -16.11 -24.34
N LYS A 537 32.25 -16.18 -24.22
CA LYS A 537 33.15 -16.45 -25.34
C LYS A 537 32.90 -17.80 -26.05
N ASP A 538 32.41 -18.79 -25.30
CA ASP A 538 32.12 -20.13 -25.79
C ASP A 538 30.68 -20.27 -26.34
N SER A 539 29.95 -19.16 -26.50
CA SER A 539 28.60 -19.12 -27.09
C SER A 539 28.68 -19.34 -28.62
N ASP A 540 27.63 -19.97 -29.18
CA ASP A 540 27.54 -20.20 -30.64
C ASP A 540 27.42 -18.86 -31.39
N LYS A 541 26.79 -17.88 -30.81
CA LYS A 541 26.69 -16.51 -31.31
C LYS A 541 26.74 -15.50 -30.15
N ILE A 542 27.46 -14.41 -30.34
CA ILE A 542 27.55 -13.31 -29.40
C ILE A 542 26.92 -12.06 -30.05
N LEU A 543 26.06 -11.36 -29.29
CA LEU A 543 25.42 -10.10 -29.68
C LEU A 543 26.08 -8.96 -28.93
N VAL A 544 26.49 -7.93 -29.64
CA VAL A 544 26.98 -6.68 -29.08
C VAL A 544 25.85 -5.65 -29.13
N LEU A 545 25.39 -5.22 -27.98
CA LEU A 545 24.32 -4.20 -27.84
C LEU A 545 24.90 -2.85 -27.44
N GLU A 546 24.52 -1.80 -28.16
CA GLU A 546 24.85 -0.40 -27.85
C GLU A 546 23.59 0.43 -28.07
N ASP A 547 23.24 1.27 -27.11
CA ASP A 547 22.12 2.22 -27.18
C ASP A 547 20.80 1.61 -27.74
N GLY A 548 20.51 0.37 -27.34
CA GLY A 548 19.27 -0.31 -27.73
C GLY A 548 19.29 -0.91 -29.16
N VAL A 549 20.44 -0.99 -29.80
CA VAL A 549 20.60 -1.59 -31.14
C VAL A 549 21.64 -2.71 -31.09
N ILE A 550 21.47 -3.77 -31.90
CA ILE A 550 22.48 -4.80 -32.12
C ILE A 550 23.49 -4.26 -33.15
N THR A 551 24.68 -3.88 -32.69
CA THR A 551 25.73 -3.30 -33.54
C THR A 551 26.62 -4.36 -34.22
N ALA A 552 26.76 -5.54 -33.58
CA ALA A 552 27.49 -6.66 -34.18
C ALA A 552 26.95 -8.00 -33.65
N ALA A 553 27.05 -9.04 -34.47
CA ALA A 553 26.69 -10.41 -34.10
C ALA A 553 27.65 -11.38 -34.80
N GLY A 554 28.15 -12.39 -34.08
CA GLY A 554 29.08 -13.41 -34.62
C GLY A 554 29.68 -14.24 -33.50
N THR A 555 30.62 -15.11 -33.85
CA THR A 555 31.45 -15.87 -32.91
C THR A 555 32.48 -14.97 -32.22
N HIS A 556 33.11 -15.46 -31.17
CA HIS A 556 34.19 -14.76 -30.47
C HIS A 556 35.31 -14.30 -31.43
N ASP A 557 35.79 -15.21 -32.27
CA ASP A 557 36.90 -14.95 -33.19
C ASP A 557 36.54 -13.98 -34.33
N GLU A 558 35.27 -14.02 -34.79
CA GLU A 558 34.74 -13.06 -35.77
C GLU A 558 34.61 -11.66 -35.17
N LEU A 559 34.07 -11.55 -33.96
CA LEU A 559 33.88 -10.27 -33.31
C LEU A 559 35.18 -9.59 -32.90
N LEU A 560 36.22 -10.35 -32.57
CA LEU A 560 37.56 -9.79 -32.34
C LEU A 560 38.11 -9.09 -33.59
N LYS A 561 37.73 -9.55 -34.80
CA LYS A 561 38.15 -8.95 -36.07
C LYS A 561 37.23 -7.82 -36.52
N THR A 562 35.92 -7.96 -36.33
CA THR A 562 34.90 -7.09 -36.94
C THR A 562 34.34 -6.03 -36.03
N SER A 563 34.30 -6.25 -34.71
CA SER A 563 33.72 -5.31 -33.74
C SER A 563 34.82 -4.64 -32.91
N LYS A 564 34.96 -3.32 -33.09
CA LYS A 564 35.88 -2.50 -32.28
C LYS A 564 35.53 -2.54 -30.81
N VAL A 565 34.25 -2.37 -30.49
CA VAL A 565 33.74 -2.35 -29.11
C VAL A 565 33.97 -3.68 -28.40
N TYR A 566 33.68 -4.80 -29.06
CA TYR A 566 33.92 -6.12 -28.48
C TYR A 566 35.42 -6.36 -28.19
N ARG A 567 36.29 -5.93 -29.10
CA ARG A 567 37.74 -6.04 -28.94
C ARG A 567 38.24 -5.20 -27.77
N GLU A 568 37.83 -3.93 -27.67
CA GLU A 568 38.23 -3.05 -26.58
C GLU A 568 37.79 -3.61 -25.20
N VAL A 569 36.57 -4.16 -25.11
CA VAL A 569 36.10 -4.82 -23.89
C VAL A 569 36.92 -6.07 -23.57
N TYR A 570 37.25 -6.88 -24.56
CA TYR A 570 38.07 -8.08 -24.37
C TYR A 570 39.49 -7.73 -23.91
N GLU A 571 40.16 -6.79 -24.57
CA GLU A 571 41.53 -6.34 -24.26
C GLU A 571 41.58 -5.75 -22.85
N SER A 572 40.62 -4.88 -22.48
CA SER A 572 40.55 -4.28 -21.14
C SER A 572 40.40 -5.32 -20.03
N GLN A 573 39.70 -6.42 -20.30
CA GLN A 573 39.51 -7.51 -19.34
C GLN A 573 40.68 -8.49 -19.27
N THR A 574 41.45 -8.61 -20.34
CA THR A 574 42.60 -9.51 -20.44
C THR A 574 43.86 -8.84 -19.86
N GLU A 575 44.13 -7.58 -20.21
CA GLU A 575 45.25 -6.81 -19.67
C GLU A 575 45.17 -6.57 -18.14
N GLY A 576 43.95 -6.59 -17.58
CA GLY A 576 43.73 -6.49 -16.12
C GLY A 576 43.98 -7.80 -15.36
N SER A 577 44.10 -8.95 -16.04
CA SER A 577 44.34 -10.27 -15.43
C SER A 577 45.82 -10.66 -15.31
N ASP A 578 46.73 -9.96 -16.01
CA ASP A 578 48.17 -10.21 -16.00
C ASP A 578 48.94 -9.29 -15.03
N LYS A 579 48.26 -8.51 -14.23
CA LYS A 579 48.75 -7.74 -13.08
C LYS A 579 48.14 -8.28 -11.79
#